data_0ec30142b3e697183b3ece160de1ad03
#
_entry.id   0ec30142b3e697183b3ece160de1ad03
#
_cell.length_a   1.000
_cell.length_b   1.000
_cell.length_c   1.000
_cell.angle_alpha   90.00
_cell.angle_beta   90.00
_cell.angle_gamma   90.00
#
_symmetry.space_group_name_H-M   'P 1'
#
loop_
_entity.id
_entity.type
_entity.pdbx_description
1 polymer ?
#
loop_
_entity_poly.entity_id
_entity_poly.type
_entity_poly.pdbx_seq_one_letter_code
_entity_poly.pdbx_strand_id
1 'polypeptide(L)'
;MANWSSEIIQQIDNQLENARDKDILFFRIKEFKRNIERVDEFSGKCPDCKKEMINIAEAAKTIEEAVNTPGRKRREYDRLIDRLSKHMRKEHGFFTPYYFSYVYALYGTIAGIVLGLILSQIIPAYKIELFAVGVSIGLVVSYFMGNIKDKKVRADKKLM
;
A
#
# COMPACT_ATOMS: atom_id res chain seq x y z
N MET A 1 -27.18 12.55 -9.41
CA MET A 1 -26.49 11.74 -10.42
C MET A 1 -25.57 10.81 -9.68
N ALA A 2 -25.65 9.50 -9.93
CA ALA A 2 -24.69 8.57 -9.36
C ALA A 2 -23.30 9.00 -9.87
N ASN A 3 -22.32 9.10 -8.98
CA ASN A 3 -20.95 9.44 -9.34
C ASN A 3 -20.33 8.19 -9.97
N TRP A 4 -19.53 8.30 -11.03
CA TRP A 4 -18.90 7.16 -11.71
C TRP A 4 -18.23 6.19 -10.73
N SER A 5 -17.52 6.72 -9.73
CA SER A 5 -16.88 5.89 -8.69
C SER A 5 -17.88 5.04 -7.91
N SER A 6 -19.05 5.59 -7.58
CA SER A 6 -20.09 4.86 -6.85
C SER A 6 -20.65 3.70 -7.66
N GLU A 7 -20.87 3.88 -8.98
CA GLU A 7 -21.36 2.83 -9.87
C GLU A 7 -20.34 1.68 -9.98
N ILE A 8 -19.05 2.00 -10.16
CA ILE A 8 -17.99 0.99 -10.24
C ILE A 8 -17.82 0.25 -8.92
N ILE A 9 -17.86 0.97 -7.79
CA ILE A 9 -17.75 0.36 -6.46
C ILE A 9 -18.92 -0.60 -6.21
N GLN A 10 -20.14 -0.20 -6.55
CA GLN A 10 -21.33 -1.05 -6.42
C GLN A 10 -21.23 -2.30 -7.30
N GLN A 11 -20.71 -2.17 -8.53
CA GLN A 11 -20.45 -3.32 -9.41
C GLN A 11 -19.45 -4.30 -8.77
N ILE A 12 -18.36 -3.79 -8.17
CA ILE A 12 -17.37 -4.61 -7.46
C ILE A 12 -18.02 -5.31 -6.26
N ASP A 13 -18.83 -4.59 -5.48
CA ASP A 13 -19.51 -5.15 -4.30
C ASP A 13 -20.45 -6.28 -4.67
N ASN A 14 -21.24 -6.12 -5.72
CA ASN A 14 -22.15 -7.15 -6.21
C ASN A 14 -21.41 -8.42 -6.68
N GLN A 15 -20.27 -8.27 -7.38
CA GLN A 15 -19.46 -9.41 -7.84
C GLN A 15 -18.73 -10.12 -6.70
N LEU A 16 -18.40 -9.41 -5.64
CA LEU A 16 -17.66 -9.94 -4.49
C LEU A 16 -18.54 -10.18 -3.26
N GLU A 17 -19.87 -10.20 -3.41
CA GLU A 17 -20.81 -10.39 -2.30
C GLU A 17 -20.53 -11.68 -1.51
N ASN A 18 -20.14 -12.76 -2.20
CA ASN A 18 -19.82 -14.05 -1.61
C ASN A 18 -18.32 -14.27 -1.37
N ALA A 19 -17.49 -13.24 -1.56
CA ALA A 19 -16.05 -13.35 -1.34
C ALA A 19 -15.73 -13.37 0.16
N ARG A 20 -14.75 -14.18 0.55
CA ARG A 20 -14.33 -14.27 1.95
C ARG A 20 -13.58 -13.01 2.37
N ASP A 21 -13.75 -12.58 3.61
CA ASP A 21 -13.05 -11.41 4.15
C ASP A 21 -11.53 -11.45 3.95
N LYS A 22 -10.93 -12.65 4.06
CA LYS A 22 -9.50 -12.84 3.81
C LYS A 22 -9.09 -12.54 2.37
N ASP A 23 -9.95 -12.86 1.40
CA ASP A 23 -9.67 -12.58 -0.02
C ASP A 23 -9.82 -11.08 -0.30
N ILE A 24 -10.84 -10.43 0.27
CA ILE A 24 -11.03 -8.97 0.24
C ILE A 24 -9.78 -8.24 0.76
N LEU A 25 -9.21 -8.74 1.86
CA LEU A 25 -8.00 -8.17 2.44
C LEU A 25 -6.75 -8.48 1.60
N PHE A 26 -6.57 -9.74 1.19
CA PHE A 26 -5.41 -10.20 0.44
C PHE A 26 -5.29 -9.50 -0.92
N PHE A 27 -6.40 -9.35 -1.64
CA PHE A 27 -6.44 -8.67 -2.94
C PHE A 27 -6.58 -7.14 -2.83
N ARG A 28 -6.45 -6.57 -1.63
CA ARG A 28 -6.45 -5.12 -1.41
C ARG A 28 -7.71 -4.42 -1.95
N ILE A 29 -8.87 -5.09 -1.93
CA ILE A 29 -10.13 -4.59 -2.51
C ILE A 29 -10.54 -3.24 -1.89
N LYS A 30 -10.37 -3.09 -0.56
CA LYS A 30 -10.67 -1.83 0.14
C LYS A 30 -9.78 -0.67 -0.33
N GLU A 31 -8.53 -0.96 -0.65
CA GLU A 31 -7.60 0.03 -1.22
C GLU A 31 -7.98 0.36 -2.66
N PHE A 32 -8.33 -0.66 -3.46
CA PHE A 32 -8.78 -0.46 -4.83
C PHE A 32 -10.00 0.46 -4.89
N LYS A 33 -11.02 0.26 -4.04
CA LYS A 33 -12.19 1.13 -3.96
C LYS A 33 -11.83 2.58 -3.61
N ARG A 34 -10.95 2.80 -2.63
CA ARG A 34 -10.47 4.16 -2.32
C ARG A 34 -9.71 4.79 -3.50
N ASN A 35 -8.91 4.00 -4.21
CA ASN A 35 -8.24 4.50 -5.41
C ASN A 35 -9.24 4.88 -6.52
N ILE A 36 -10.35 4.16 -6.67
CA ILE A 36 -11.42 4.51 -7.61
C ILE A 36 -12.02 5.88 -7.27
N GLU A 37 -12.34 6.11 -5.98
CA GLU A 37 -12.86 7.42 -5.51
C GLU A 37 -11.86 8.55 -5.80
N ARG A 38 -10.56 8.32 -5.56
CA ARG A 38 -9.51 9.32 -5.82
C ARG A 38 -9.28 9.56 -7.30
N VAL A 39 -9.29 8.51 -8.13
CA VAL A 39 -9.20 8.67 -9.58
C VAL A 39 -10.35 9.53 -10.11
N ASP A 40 -11.57 9.30 -9.64
CA ASP A 40 -12.74 10.09 -10.01
C ASP A 40 -12.58 11.57 -9.60
N GLU A 41 -12.16 11.82 -8.35
CA GLU A 41 -11.91 13.16 -7.81
C GLU A 41 -10.89 13.95 -8.66
N PHE A 42 -9.82 13.28 -9.12
CA PHE A 42 -8.74 13.93 -9.87
C PHE A 42 -8.88 13.84 -11.39
N SER A 43 -9.82 13.07 -11.92
CA SER A 43 -9.99 12.83 -13.37
C SER A 43 -10.19 14.10 -14.20
N GLY A 44 -10.79 15.14 -13.60
CA GLY A 44 -10.99 16.43 -14.25
C GLY A 44 -9.72 17.26 -14.43
N LYS A 45 -8.65 16.98 -13.65
CA LYS A 45 -7.41 17.77 -13.65
C LYS A 45 -6.17 16.96 -14.02
N CYS A 46 -6.22 15.63 -13.88
CA CYS A 46 -5.10 14.73 -14.13
C CYS A 46 -5.41 13.84 -15.35
N PRO A 47 -4.67 13.99 -16.46
CA PRO A 47 -4.87 13.18 -17.68
C PRO A 47 -4.66 11.68 -17.43
N ASP A 48 -3.71 11.33 -16.57
CA ASP A 48 -3.44 9.94 -16.22
C ASP A 48 -4.58 9.32 -15.40
N CYS A 49 -5.15 10.07 -14.44
CA CYS A 49 -6.35 9.63 -13.73
C CYS A 49 -7.51 9.37 -14.70
N LYS A 50 -7.74 10.29 -15.64
CA LYS A 50 -8.77 10.13 -16.68
C LYS A 50 -8.56 8.88 -17.55
N LYS A 51 -7.32 8.59 -17.92
CA LYS A 51 -6.95 7.38 -18.66
C LYS A 51 -7.17 6.11 -17.85
N GLU A 52 -6.83 6.14 -16.57
CA GLU A 52 -6.99 4.97 -15.69
C GLU A 52 -8.46 4.62 -15.41
N MET A 53 -9.40 5.54 -15.56
CA MET A 53 -10.84 5.23 -15.44
C MET A 53 -11.28 4.08 -16.35
N ILE A 54 -10.74 4.01 -17.58
CA ILE A 54 -11.05 2.94 -18.53
C ILE A 54 -10.51 1.59 -18.01
N ASN A 55 -9.27 1.58 -17.57
CA ASN A 55 -8.62 0.37 -17.05
C ASN A 55 -9.32 -0.13 -15.77
N ILE A 56 -9.76 0.79 -14.91
CA ILE A 56 -10.52 0.47 -13.70
C ILE A 56 -11.87 -0.15 -14.05
N ALA A 57 -12.60 0.44 -15.00
CA ALA A 57 -13.89 -0.09 -15.43
C ALA A 57 -13.78 -1.50 -16.06
N GLU A 58 -12.69 -1.76 -16.79
CA GLU A 58 -12.41 -3.09 -17.34
C GLU A 58 -12.06 -4.10 -16.23
N ALA A 59 -11.21 -3.72 -15.28
CA ALA A 59 -10.85 -4.57 -14.15
C ALA A 59 -12.07 -4.87 -13.25
N ALA A 60 -12.94 -3.89 -13.02
CA ALA A 60 -14.17 -4.08 -12.25
C ALA A 60 -15.10 -5.12 -12.86
N LYS A 61 -15.17 -5.24 -14.20
CA LYS A 61 -15.99 -6.27 -14.86
C LYS A 61 -15.51 -7.70 -14.64
N THR A 62 -14.23 -7.89 -14.33
CA THR A 62 -13.59 -9.21 -14.20
C THR A 62 -12.99 -9.43 -12.83
N ILE A 63 -13.43 -8.66 -11.83
CA ILE A 63 -12.83 -8.70 -10.48
C ILE A 63 -13.08 -10.04 -9.78
N GLU A 64 -14.24 -10.64 -9.97
CA GLU A 64 -14.56 -11.95 -9.43
C GLU A 64 -13.60 -13.03 -9.97
N GLU A 65 -13.35 -13.04 -11.29
CA GLU A 65 -12.39 -13.96 -11.90
C GLU A 65 -10.98 -13.72 -11.37
N ALA A 66 -10.57 -12.45 -11.23
CA ALA A 66 -9.25 -12.08 -10.71
C ALA A 66 -9.03 -12.56 -9.27
N VAL A 67 -10.06 -12.49 -8.44
CA VAL A 67 -10.00 -12.93 -7.03
C VAL A 67 -10.05 -14.46 -6.92
N ASN A 68 -10.96 -15.12 -7.63
CA ASN A 68 -11.22 -16.53 -7.46
C ASN A 68 -10.26 -17.43 -8.26
N THR A 69 -9.77 -16.97 -9.41
CA THR A 69 -9.00 -17.80 -10.34
C THR A 69 -7.57 -17.27 -10.54
N PRO A 70 -6.53 -18.09 -10.25
CA PRO A 70 -5.16 -17.74 -10.60
C PRO A 70 -5.00 -17.67 -12.13
N GLY A 71 -4.54 -16.53 -12.65
CA GLY A 71 -4.41 -16.43 -14.09
C GLY A 71 -4.01 -15.04 -14.59
N ARG A 72 -4.34 -14.78 -15.84
CA ARG A 72 -4.03 -13.51 -16.52
C ARG A 72 -4.75 -12.32 -15.87
N LYS A 73 -6.05 -12.47 -15.55
CA LYS A 73 -6.88 -11.41 -14.96
C LYS A 73 -6.38 -10.97 -13.59
N ARG A 74 -5.93 -11.93 -12.75
CA ARG A 74 -5.28 -11.61 -11.46
C ARG A 74 -4.02 -10.76 -11.65
N ARG A 75 -3.13 -11.14 -12.58
CA ARG A 75 -1.90 -10.36 -12.85
C ARG A 75 -2.18 -8.98 -13.43
N GLU A 76 -3.22 -8.84 -14.26
CA GLU A 76 -3.66 -7.55 -14.79
C GLU A 76 -4.19 -6.65 -13.66
N TYR A 77 -5.01 -7.20 -12.79
CA TYR A 77 -5.50 -6.51 -11.59
C TYR A 77 -4.37 -6.08 -10.65
N ASP A 78 -3.44 -6.96 -10.31
CA ASP A 78 -2.30 -6.64 -9.43
C ASP A 78 -1.46 -5.50 -10.03
N ARG A 79 -1.18 -5.55 -11.32
CA ARG A 79 -0.46 -4.46 -12.01
C ARG A 79 -1.22 -3.15 -12.02
N LEU A 80 -2.54 -3.20 -12.16
CA LEU A 80 -3.38 -2.01 -12.13
C LEU A 80 -3.34 -1.37 -10.75
N ILE A 81 -3.57 -2.14 -9.67
CA ILE A 81 -3.58 -1.58 -8.32
C ILE A 81 -2.21 -1.01 -7.93
N ASP A 82 -1.11 -1.65 -8.32
CA ASP A 82 0.23 -1.14 -8.06
C ASP A 82 0.52 0.14 -8.83
N ARG A 83 0.08 0.24 -10.09
CA ARG A 83 0.21 1.44 -10.92
C ARG A 83 -0.60 2.61 -10.34
N LEU A 84 -1.85 2.35 -9.94
CA LEU A 84 -2.71 3.34 -9.29
C LEU A 84 -2.08 3.84 -7.99
N SER A 85 -1.63 2.93 -7.13
CA SER A 85 -1.00 3.28 -5.85
C SER A 85 0.28 4.09 -6.04
N LYS A 86 1.08 3.77 -7.05
CA LYS A 86 2.28 4.53 -7.40
C LYS A 86 1.95 5.93 -7.91
N HIS A 87 0.94 6.05 -8.78
CA HIS A 87 0.48 7.32 -9.32
C HIS A 87 -0.09 8.21 -8.21
N MET A 88 -1.02 7.69 -7.40
CA MET A 88 -1.63 8.44 -6.30
C MET A 88 -0.60 8.93 -5.28
N ARG A 89 0.44 8.13 -5.01
CA ARG A 89 1.51 8.55 -4.11
C ARG A 89 2.37 9.65 -4.71
N LYS A 90 2.77 9.53 -5.97
CA LYS A 90 3.69 10.45 -6.61
C LYS A 90 3.06 11.80 -6.94
N GLU A 91 1.88 11.78 -7.54
CA GLU A 91 1.24 12.96 -8.12
C GLU A 91 0.23 13.63 -7.16
N HIS A 92 -0.39 12.84 -6.28
CA HIS A 92 -1.47 13.34 -5.42
C HIS A 92 -1.18 13.24 -3.92
N GLY A 93 -0.04 12.63 -3.53
CA GLY A 93 0.39 12.57 -2.13
C GLY A 93 -0.49 11.69 -1.22
N PHE A 94 -1.14 10.66 -1.78
CA PHE A 94 -1.86 9.64 -1.04
C PHE A 94 -0.97 8.42 -0.79
N PHE A 95 -1.14 7.77 0.35
CA PHE A 95 -0.27 6.67 0.79
C PHE A 95 -1.07 5.42 1.12
N THR A 96 -0.48 4.25 0.86
CA THR A 96 -1.04 2.97 1.30
C THR A 96 -0.99 2.85 2.83
N PRO A 97 -1.87 2.04 3.43
CA PRO A 97 -1.80 1.76 4.86
C PRO A 97 -0.40 1.25 5.27
N TYR A 98 0.12 1.77 6.38
CA TYR A 98 1.42 1.39 6.95
C TYR A 98 2.65 1.67 6.05
N TYR A 99 2.51 2.52 5.02
CA TYR A 99 3.62 2.84 4.12
C TYR A 99 4.86 3.34 4.86
N PHE A 100 4.68 4.30 5.76
CA PHE A 100 5.81 4.85 6.50
C PHE A 100 6.36 3.88 7.53
N SER A 101 5.54 3.06 8.17
CA SER A 101 6.00 2.01 9.08
C SER A 101 6.96 1.04 8.37
N TYR A 102 6.62 0.58 7.15
CA TYR A 102 7.50 -0.31 6.38
C TYR A 102 8.77 0.38 5.90
N VAL A 103 8.66 1.59 5.36
CA VAL A 103 9.81 2.33 4.83
C VAL A 103 10.79 2.68 5.94
N TYR A 104 10.29 3.19 7.07
CA TYR A 104 11.13 3.52 8.22
C TYR A 104 11.75 2.28 8.85
N ALA A 105 11.00 1.18 8.99
CA ALA A 105 11.54 -0.08 9.50
C ALA A 105 12.69 -0.60 8.62
N LEU A 106 12.55 -0.53 7.28
CA LEU A 106 13.61 -0.92 6.36
C LEU A 106 14.88 -0.08 6.57
N TYR A 107 14.77 1.25 6.53
CA TYR A 107 15.91 2.14 6.72
C TYR A 107 16.50 2.04 8.13
N GLY A 108 15.66 1.88 9.15
CA GLY A 108 16.11 1.71 10.52
C GLY A 108 16.83 0.40 10.75
N THR A 109 16.40 -0.69 10.09
CA THR A 109 17.12 -1.96 10.13
C THR A 109 18.50 -1.82 9.49
N ILE A 110 18.60 -1.18 8.32
CA ILE A 110 19.90 -0.91 7.66
C ILE A 110 20.81 -0.08 8.57
N ALA A 111 20.30 1.01 9.14
CA ALA A 111 21.06 1.84 10.08
C ALA A 111 21.48 1.06 11.34
N GLY A 112 20.59 0.21 11.87
CA GLY A 112 20.86 -0.67 13.01
C GLY A 112 21.95 -1.70 12.71
N ILE A 113 21.98 -2.27 11.51
CA ILE A 113 23.06 -3.17 11.06
C ILE A 113 24.40 -2.43 11.06
N VAL A 114 24.45 -1.23 10.47
CA VAL A 114 25.69 -0.43 10.42
C VAL A 114 26.16 -0.09 11.84
N LEU A 115 25.26 0.35 12.71
CA LEU A 115 25.57 0.66 14.11
C LEU A 115 26.07 -0.59 14.85
N GLY A 116 25.38 -1.72 14.70
CA GLY A 116 25.76 -2.99 15.32
C GLY A 116 27.14 -3.48 14.87
N LEU A 117 27.48 -3.32 13.58
CA LEU A 117 28.82 -3.63 13.08
C LEU A 117 29.89 -2.73 13.70
N ILE A 118 29.64 -1.43 13.80
CA ILE A 118 30.60 -0.50 14.43
C ILE A 118 30.83 -0.89 15.89
N LEU A 119 29.75 -1.10 16.67
CA LEU A 119 29.86 -1.47 18.08
C LEU A 119 30.58 -2.80 18.27
N SER A 120 30.37 -3.78 17.41
CA SER A 120 31.03 -5.09 17.45
C SER A 120 32.55 -5.01 17.22
N GLN A 121 33.05 -3.96 16.55
CA GLN A 121 34.48 -3.72 16.39
C GLN A 121 35.11 -3.04 17.63
N ILE A 122 34.33 -2.21 18.33
CA ILE A 122 34.81 -1.50 19.51
C ILE A 122 34.97 -2.44 20.71
N ILE A 123 34.03 -3.41 20.88
CA ILE A 123 34.05 -4.36 22.00
C ILE A 123 33.98 -5.78 21.46
N PRO A 124 35.11 -6.35 21.03
CA PRO A 124 35.18 -7.65 20.37
C PRO A 124 34.68 -8.84 21.22
N ALA A 125 34.68 -8.70 22.56
CA ALA A 125 34.21 -9.75 23.46
C ALA A 125 32.70 -10.06 23.32
N TYR A 126 31.88 -9.09 22.87
CA TYR A 126 30.42 -9.17 22.78
C TYR A 126 29.91 -8.89 21.35
N LYS A 127 30.62 -9.38 20.33
CA LYS A 127 30.32 -9.06 18.91
C LYS A 127 28.88 -9.36 18.51
N ILE A 128 28.38 -10.54 18.83
CA ILE A 128 27.07 -11.02 18.41
C ILE A 128 25.97 -10.27 19.15
N GLU A 129 26.14 -10.08 20.44
CA GLU A 129 25.19 -9.40 21.30
C GLU A 129 25.04 -7.93 20.89
N LEU A 130 26.14 -7.23 20.68
CA LEU A 130 26.14 -5.83 20.26
C LEU A 130 25.56 -5.64 18.86
N PHE A 131 25.85 -6.58 17.95
CA PHE A 131 25.23 -6.57 16.62
C PHE A 131 23.71 -6.74 16.73
N ALA A 132 23.24 -7.73 17.49
CA ALA A 132 21.81 -7.97 17.69
C ALA A 132 21.10 -6.78 18.35
N VAL A 133 21.72 -6.15 19.34
CA VAL A 133 21.20 -4.94 20.00
C VAL A 133 21.08 -3.78 19.01
N GLY A 134 22.11 -3.53 18.18
CA GLY A 134 22.08 -2.48 17.17
C GLY A 134 20.92 -2.64 16.18
N VAL A 135 20.76 -3.85 15.63
CA VAL A 135 19.65 -4.16 14.69
C VAL A 135 18.29 -4.01 15.38
N SER A 136 18.14 -4.51 16.61
CA SER A 136 16.88 -4.45 17.34
C SER A 136 16.46 -3.01 17.65
N ILE A 137 17.38 -2.18 18.12
CA ILE A 137 17.12 -0.76 18.41
C ILE A 137 16.75 -0.04 17.11
N GLY A 138 17.51 -0.24 16.02
CA GLY A 138 17.25 0.39 14.73
C GLY A 138 15.84 0.07 14.21
N LEU A 139 15.44 -1.19 14.29
CA LEU A 139 14.11 -1.63 13.84
C LEU A 139 12.99 -1.07 14.74
N VAL A 140 13.11 -1.18 16.05
CA VAL A 140 12.05 -0.77 16.98
C VAL A 140 11.82 0.74 16.92
N VAL A 141 12.89 1.54 17.02
CA VAL A 141 12.77 3.01 17.01
C VAL A 141 12.16 3.49 15.68
N SER A 142 12.66 2.99 14.57
CA SER A 142 12.17 3.39 13.25
C SER A 142 10.73 2.94 12.98
N TYR A 143 10.33 1.76 13.46
CA TYR A 143 8.93 1.32 13.37
C TYR A 143 7.99 2.26 14.12
N PHE A 144 8.35 2.68 15.34
CA PHE A 144 7.54 3.64 16.08
C PHE A 144 7.43 4.99 15.36
N MET A 145 8.54 5.51 14.83
CA MET A 145 8.54 6.76 14.04
C MET A 145 7.65 6.65 12.80
N GLY A 146 7.74 5.53 12.07
CA GLY A 146 6.90 5.26 10.92
C GLY A 146 5.41 5.20 11.27
N ASN A 147 5.07 4.54 12.38
CA ASN A 147 3.69 4.41 12.85
C ASN A 147 3.09 5.78 13.26
N ILE A 148 3.86 6.66 13.89
CA ILE A 148 3.42 8.04 14.19
C ILE A 148 3.07 8.77 12.88
N LYS A 149 3.91 8.63 11.85
CA LYS A 149 3.68 9.26 10.56
C LYS A 149 2.47 8.67 9.82
N ASP A 150 2.27 7.36 9.87
CA ASP A 150 1.09 6.70 9.31
C ASP A 150 -0.21 7.14 10.00
N LYS A 151 -0.19 7.34 11.32
CA LYS A 151 -1.32 7.93 12.06
C LYS A 151 -1.65 9.35 11.58
N LYS A 152 -0.63 10.17 11.32
CA LYS A 152 -0.83 11.52 10.78
C LYS A 152 -1.44 11.49 9.38
N VAL A 153 -0.93 10.65 8.47
CA VAL A 153 -1.49 10.46 7.12
C VAL A 153 -2.95 10.05 7.16
N ARG A 154 -3.30 9.17 8.11
CA ARG A 154 -4.69 8.75 8.33
C ARG A 154 -5.57 9.90 8.84
N ALA A 155 -5.07 10.70 9.79
CA ALA A 155 -5.76 11.88 10.31
C ALA A 155 -5.99 12.94 9.22
N ASP A 156 -5.00 13.15 8.34
CA ASP A 156 -5.05 14.06 7.20
C ASP A 156 -5.91 13.53 6.02
N LYS A 157 -6.57 12.37 6.18
CA LYS A 157 -7.38 11.68 5.15
C LYS A 157 -6.62 11.42 3.83
N LYS A 158 -5.30 11.25 3.91
CA LYS A 158 -4.41 10.95 2.77
C LYS A 158 -4.15 9.46 2.59
N LEU A 159 -5.06 8.62 3.08
CA LEU A 159 -5.00 7.18 2.92
C LEU A 159 -5.64 6.76 1.58
N MET A 160 -4.94 5.87 0.83
CA MET A 160 -5.48 5.16 -0.32
C MET A 160 -6.31 3.96 0.11
#